data_6a1988e92f70201d21b6f4fa223941c9
#
_entry.id   6a1988e92f70201d21b6f4fa223941c9
#
_cell.length_a   1.000
_cell.length_b   1.000
_cell.length_c   1.000
_cell.angle_alpha   90.00
_cell.angle_beta   90.00
_cell.angle_gamma   90.00
#
_symmetry.space_group_name_H-M   'P 1'
#
loop_
_entity.id
_entity.type
_entity.pdbx_description
1 polymer ?
#
loop_
_entity_poly.entity_id
_entity_poly.type
_entity_poly.pdbx_seq_one_letter_code
_entity_poly.pdbx_strand_id
1 'polypeptide(L)'
;MALSVFDLFKIGIGPSSSHTVGPMRAARIFALRLEHDGLITSTTRVCAQLYGSLGATGKGHGSDKAVLLGLLGQEPDTVDVEQIGTHLQTVRGNKQLALLGRHTVAFNEKTDLLFHRRETLPFHANGMRFTAFDAAGGEIANRIYYSVGGGFVVSDAVAADGTRQKEIAPDPTVLPLPFRSGADLLAITTREGCSIAGLMRRNEQHWRSDAQIDAALLNLWAVMQACVKRGCATDGVLPGGFKVKRRAANLHRQLCANPEAALRDPLQVLDWVNLYALAVNEENAAGGRVVTAPTNGAAGIVPAVLHYYTRFVPGATDAGVIDFLLTAAAIGILYKENASISGAEVGCQGEVGVACSMAAGALCGVLGGTPAQVENAAEIGMEHHLGLTCDPVGGLVQIPCIERNAIASVKAINAARMALRGDGTHHVSLDKVIKTMRETGADMMSKYKETARGGLAVNIVEC
;
A
#
# COMPACT_ATOMS: atom_id res chain seq x y z
N MET A 1 18.34 6.11 3.77
CA MET A 1 17.31 6.52 4.75
C MET A 1 17.08 5.36 5.67
N ALA A 2 16.99 5.56 7.00
CA ALA A 2 16.61 4.48 7.90
C ALA A 2 15.10 4.22 7.76
N LEU A 3 14.72 3.05 7.29
CA LEU A 3 13.32 2.63 7.14
C LEU A 3 13.02 1.49 8.10
N SER A 4 11.93 1.63 8.82
CA SER A 4 11.37 0.62 9.71
C SER A 4 10.49 -0.37 8.94
N VAL A 5 10.30 -1.57 9.44
CA VAL A 5 9.30 -2.52 8.94
C VAL A 5 7.90 -1.90 8.94
N PHE A 6 7.60 -1.04 9.90
CA PHE A 6 6.32 -0.34 10.02
C PHE A 6 6.16 0.84 9.04
N ASP A 7 7.21 1.15 8.27
CA ASP A 7 7.10 2.06 7.14
C ASP A 7 6.55 1.36 5.88
N LEU A 8 6.79 0.06 5.75
CA LEU A 8 6.28 -0.77 4.65
C LEU A 8 4.90 -1.35 4.95
N PHE A 9 4.66 -1.73 6.22
CA PHE A 9 3.41 -2.29 6.68
C PHE A 9 2.68 -1.30 7.58
N LYS A 10 1.59 -0.74 7.07
CA LYS A 10 0.78 0.25 7.80
C LYS A 10 -0.68 -0.17 7.81
N ILE A 11 -1.31 -0.11 8.99
CA ILE A 11 -2.76 -0.22 9.08
C ILE A 11 -3.37 1.02 8.43
N GLY A 12 -4.40 0.83 7.62
CA GLY A 12 -5.10 1.93 6.97
C GLY A 12 -6.45 1.49 6.41
N ILE A 13 -6.98 2.31 5.53
CA ILE A 13 -8.25 2.06 4.85
C ILE A 13 -8.05 2.03 3.34
N GLY A 14 -8.89 1.24 2.65
CA GLY A 14 -8.93 1.21 1.20
C GLY A 14 -9.54 2.47 0.56
N PRO A 15 -9.48 2.55 -0.77
CA PRO A 15 -8.91 1.54 -1.66
C PRO A 15 -7.44 1.74 -2.04
N SER A 16 -6.81 2.91 -1.77
CA SER A 16 -5.47 3.22 -2.30
C SER A 16 -4.57 3.87 -1.25
N SER A 17 -3.31 3.43 -1.15
CA SER A 17 -2.33 4.08 -0.28
C SER A 17 -1.96 5.47 -0.78
N SER A 18 -1.81 5.66 -2.11
CA SER A 18 -1.45 6.94 -2.71
C SER A 18 -2.62 7.90 -2.86
N HIS A 19 -3.84 7.39 -3.10
CA HIS A 19 -5.02 8.19 -3.41
C HIS A 19 -6.03 8.29 -2.25
N THR A 20 -5.91 7.47 -1.20
CA THR A 20 -6.77 7.52 0.00
C THR A 20 -5.94 7.86 1.24
N VAL A 21 -5.00 6.98 1.62
CA VAL A 21 -4.21 7.13 2.86
C VAL A 21 -3.35 8.40 2.81
N GLY A 22 -2.64 8.63 1.70
CA GLY A 22 -1.81 9.83 1.52
C GLY A 22 -2.60 11.14 1.61
N PRO A 23 -3.66 11.33 0.82
CA PRO A 23 -4.54 12.51 0.92
C PRO A 23 -5.17 12.71 2.30
N MET A 24 -5.58 11.64 3.00
CA MET A 24 -6.11 11.73 4.34
C MET A 24 -5.07 12.26 5.33
N ARG A 25 -3.84 11.73 5.27
CA ARG A 25 -2.72 12.23 6.09
C ARG A 25 -2.34 13.65 5.75
N ALA A 26 -2.25 14.01 4.46
CA ALA A 26 -1.92 15.37 4.03
C ALA A 26 -2.94 16.39 4.55
N ALA A 27 -4.22 16.09 4.42
CA ALA A 27 -5.31 16.93 4.91
C ALA A 27 -5.25 17.11 6.43
N ARG A 28 -4.98 16.04 7.17
CA ARG A 28 -4.81 16.10 8.63
C ARG A 28 -3.57 16.90 9.03
N ILE A 29 -2.43 16.71 8.36
CA ILE A 29 -1.21 17.47 8.59
C ILE A 29 -1.47 18.97 8.37
N PHE A 30 -2.19 19.34 7.31
CA PHE A 30 -2.58 20.72 7.07
C PHE A 30 -3.42 21.29 8.20
N ALA A 31 -4.46 20.58 8.66
CA ALA A 31 -5.32 21.02 9.76
C ALA A 31 -4.56 21.15 11.09
N LEU A 32 -3.66 20.21 11.41
CA LEU A 32 -2.79 20.28 12.59
C LEU A 32 -1.82 21.47 12.50
N ARG A 33 -1.33 21.79 11.30
CA ARG A 33 -0.46 22.95 11.10
C ARG A 33 -1.20 24.27 11.30
N LEU A 34 -2.45 24.38 10.87
CA LEU A 34 -3.30 25.53 11.18
C LEU A 34 -3.49 25.70 12.69
N GLU A 35 -3.65 24.62 13.46
CA GLU A 35 -3.74 24.66 14.91
C GLU A 35 -2.42 25.11 15.53
N HIS A 36 -1.29 24.49 15.13
CA HIS A 36 0.05 24.83 15.61
C HIS A 36 0.44 26.29 15.35
N ASP A 37 0.10 26.80 14.16
CA ASP A 37 0.40 28.17 13.73
C ASP A 37 -0.60 29.20 14.33
N GLY A 38 -1.57 28.77 15.13
CA GLY A 38 -2.60 29.59 15.75
C GLY A 38 -3.64 30.15 14.78
N LEU A 39 -3.71 29.60 13.57
CA LEU A 39 -4.59 30.08 12.48
C LEU A 39 -5.96 29.40 12.46
N ILE A 40 -6.16 28.31 13.20
CA ILE A 40 -7.39 27.51 13.12
C ILE A 40 -8.63 28.30 13.44
N THR A 41 -8.59 29.17 14.48
CA THR A 41 -9.72 29.98 14.91
C THR A 41 -10.05 31.14 13.97
N SER A 42 -9.07 31.60 13.18
CA SER A 42 -9.24 32.63 12.16
C SER A 42 -9.71 32.03 10.82
N THR A 43 -9.65 30.71 10.66
CA THR A 43 -10.06 30.02 9.44
C THR A 43 -11.59 29.96 9.37
N THR A 44 -12.18 30.48 8.30
CA THR A 44 -13.63 30.41 8.04
C THR A 44 -13.99 29.48 6.89
N ARG A 45 -13.01 29.18 6.00
CA ARG A 45 -13.16 28.30 4.84
C ARG A 45 -11.84 27.62 4.51
N VAL A 46 -11.90 26.37 4.02
CA VAL A 46 -10.76 25.62 3.50
C VAL A 46 -11.06 25.15 2.09
N CYS A 47 -10.09 25.27 1.17
CA CYS A 47 -10.16 24.73 -0.17
C CYS A 47 -9.05 23.68 -0.36
N ALA A 48 -9.41 22.50 -0.88
CA ALA A 48 -8.50 21.42 -1.26
C ALA A 48 -8.51 21.22 -2.78
N GLN A 49 -7.33 21.15 -3.39
CA GLN A 49 -7.17 21.00 -4.83
C GLN A 49 -6.25 19.79 -5.10
N LEU A 50 -6.71 18.86 -5.95
CA LEU A 50 -6.04 17.61 -6.29
C LEU A 50 -5.57 17.65 -7.75
N TYR A 51 -4.31 17.30 -7.99
CA TYR A 51 -3.64 17.43 -9.28
C TYR A 51 -3.09 16.10 -9.81
N GLY A 52 -2.79 16.05 -11.10
CA GLY A 52 -2.16 14.91 -11.76
C GLY A 52 -3.00 13.64 -11.67
N SER A 53 -2.41 12.54 -11.19
CA SER A 53 -3.12 11.26 -11.03
C SER A 53 -4.24 11.38 -9.98
N LEU A 54 -4.04 12.09 -8.87
CA LEU A 54 -5.09 12.40 -7.89
C LEU A 54 -6.25 13.17 -8.51
N GLY A 55 -5.96 14.13 -9.40
CA GLY A 55 -6.97 14.86 -10.15
C GLY A 55 -7.74 13.99 -11.13
N ALA A 56 -7.06 13.04 -11.78
CA ALA A 56 -7.62 12.17 -12.82
C ALA A 56 -8.47 11.03 -12.25
N THR A 57 -7.97 10.30 -11.27
CA THR A 57 -8.55 9.05 -10.74
C THR A 57 -8.98 9.14 -9.28
N GLY A 58 -8.62 10.21 -8.56
CA GLY A 58 -8.82 10.33 -7.12
C GLY A 58 -10.26 10.14 -6.65
N LYS A 59 -11.25 10.57 -7.44
CA LYS A 59 -12.66 10.35 -7.09
C LYS A 59 -13.03 8.87 -7.06
N GLY A 60 -12.52 8.08 -8.02
CA GLY A 60 -12.69 6.62 -8.05
C GLY A 60 -11.97 5.91 -6.89
N HIS A 61 -10.87 6.48 -6.44
CA HIS A 61 -10.08 5.98 -5.31
C HIS A 61 -10.49 6.57 -3.95
N GLY A 62 -11.58 7.34 -3.87
CA GLY A 62 -12.08 7.90 -2.61
C GLY A 62 -11.24 9.02 -2.03
N SER A 63 -10.45 9.76 -2.85
CA SER A 63 -9.67 10.91 -2.38
C SER A 63 -10.56 12.03 -1.83
N ASP A 64 -11.78 12.18 -2.35
CA ASP A 64 -12.79 13.10 -1.81
C ASP A 64 -13.10 12.78 -0.33
N LYS A 65 -13.40 11.52 -0.05
CA LYS A 65 -13.68 11.03 1.31
C LYS A 65 -12.46 11.19 2.21
N ALA A 66 -11.30 10.83 1.72
CA ALA A 66 -10.03 10.86 2.44
C ALA A 66 -9.66 12.28 2.89
N VAL A 67 -9.77 13.27 2.01
CA VAL A 67 -9.53 14.68 2.34
C VAL A 67 -10.47 15.17 3.43
N LEU A 68 -11.78 14.87 3.32
CA LEU A 68 -12.77 15.27 4.34
C LEU A 68 -12.44 14.64 5.70
N LEU A 69 -12.16 13.33 5.73
CA LEU A 69 -11.82 12.63 6.97
C LEU A 69 -10.53 13.19 7.60
N GLY A 70 -9.51 13.47 6.80
CA GLY A 70 -8.26 14.05 7.29
C GLY A 70 -8.46 15.46 7.88
N LEU A 71 -9.23 16.33 7.22
CA LEU A 71 -9.57 17.65 7.75
C LEU A 71 -10.39 17.56 9.04
N LEU A 72 -11.26 16.55 9.20
CA LEU A 72 -11.97 16.23 10.44
C LEU A 72 -11.03 15.72 11.55
N GLY A 73 -9.73 15.51 11.27
CA GLY A 73 -8.76 15.01 12.25
C GLY A 73 -8.67 13.49 12.33
N GLN A 74 -9.39 12.75 11.47
CA GLN A 74 -9.33 11.29 11.47
C GLN A 74 -8.00 10.79 10.88
N GLU A 75 -7.54 9.62 11.36
CA GLU A 75 -6.34 8.95 10.89
C GLU A 75 -6.69 7.62 10.17
N PRO A 76 -5.92 7.23 9.14
CA PRO A 76 -6.21 6.02 8.39
C PRO A 76 -6.16 4.73 9.22
N ASP A 77 -5.33 4.70 10.26
CA ASP A 77 -5.09 3.55 11.12
C ASP A 77 -6.11 3.39 12.25
N THR A 78 -6.77 4.48 12.67
CA THR A 78 -7.68 4.50 13.81
C THR A 78 -9.13 4.81 13.45
N VAL A 79 -9.40 5.41 12.27
CA VAL A 79 -10.77 5.78 11.87
C VAL A 79 -11.72 4.60 11.94
N ASP A 80 -12.88 4.78 12.54
CA ASP A 80 -13.94 3.76 12.50
C ASP A 80 -14.56 3.70 11.09
N VAL A 81 -14.29 2.60 10.38
CA VAL A 81 -14.76 2.40 9.00
C VAL A 81 -16.28 2.39 8.87
N GLU A 82 -17.00 1.96 9.93
CA GLU A 82 -18.46 1.95 9.94
C GLU A 82 -19.04 3.36 10.07
N GLN A 83 -18.31 4.29 10.68
CA GLN A 83 -18.72 5.69 10.87
C GLN A 83 -18.38 6.61 9.70
N ILE A 84 -17.55 6.16 8.75
CA ILE A 84 -17.14 6.99 7.60
C ILE A 84 -18.36 7.55 6.86
N GLY A 85 -19.35 6.71 6.58
CA GLY A 85 -20.58 7.12 5.89
C GLY A 85 -21.29 8.27 6.62
N THR A 86 -21.44 8.17 7.92
CA THR A 86 -22.08 9.18 8.79
C THR A 86 -21.32 10.51 8.79
N HIS A 87 -19.99 10.47 8.95
CA HIS A 87 -19.17 11.68 8.89
C HIS A 87 -19.33 12.43 7.57
N LEU A 88 -19.26 11.70 6.44
CA LEU A 88 -19.40 12.31 5.11
C LEU A 88 -20.80 12.88 4.86
N GLN A 89 -21.85 12.19 5.29
CA GLN A 89 -23.22 12.68 5.18
C GLN A 89 -23.42 13.96 5.98
N THR A 90 -22.86 14.03 7.19
CA THR A 90 -22.94 15.24 8.05
C THR A 90 -22.27 16.43 7.35
N VAL A 91 -21.04 16.28 6.85
CA VAL A 91 -20.34 17.37 6.13
C VAL A 91 -21.10 17.81 4.88
N ARG A 92 -21.57 16.86 4.06
CA ARG A 92 -22.28 17.14 2.81
C ARG A 92 -23.65 17.78 3.02
N GLY A 93 -24.38 17.30 4.05
CA GLY A 93 -25.71 17.82 4.37
C GLY A 93 -25.66 19.23 4.94
N ASN A 94 -24.77 19.48 5.87
CA ASN A 94 -24.66 20.78 6.55
C ASN A 94 -23.84 21.81 5.77
N LYS A 95 -23.08 21.39 4.76
CA LYS A 95 -22.08 22.22 4.07
C LYS A 95 -21.11 22.90 5.05
N GLN A 96 -20.73 22.18 6.06
CA GLN A 96 -19.83 22.59 7.12
C GLN A 96 -18.88 21.45 7.44
N LEU A 97 -17.65 21.80 7.84
CA LEU A 97 -16.62 20.85 8.23
C LEU A 97 -15.99 21.30 9.55
N ALA A 98 -15.96 20.41 10.53
CA ALA A 98 -15.32 20.68 11.82
C ALA A 98 -13.82 20.30 11.72
N LEU A 99 -12.94 21.30 11.50
CA LEU A 99 -11.49 21.10 11.48
C LEU A 99 -11.04 20.46 12.80
N LEU A 100 -10.33 19.32 12.71
CA LEU A 100 -9.89 18.49 13.83
C LEU A 100 -11.02 18.13 14.82
N GLY A 101 -12.30 18.15 14.38
CA GLY A 101 -13.45 17.94 15.23
C GLY A 101 -13.75 19.09 16.21
N ARG A 102 -13.09 20.25 16.08
CA ARG A 102 -13.12 21.34 17.07
C ARG A 102 -13.62 22.69 16.53
N HIS A 103 -13.20 23.05 15.33
CA HIS A 103 -13.50 24.36 14.74
C HIS A 103 -14.30 24.22 13.44
N THR A 104 -15.56 24.66 13.45
CA THR A 104 -16.47 24.52 12.31
C THR A 104 -16.24 25.62 11.30
N VAL A 105 -16.00 25.26 10.05
CA VAL A 105 -15.82 26.16 8.89
C VAL A 105 -16.84 25.85 7.81
N ALA A 106 -17.13 26.83 6.94
CA ALA A 106 -17.92 26.60 5.74
C ALA A 106 -17.16 25.69 4.78
N PHE A 107 -17.85 24.71 4.21
CA PHE A 107 -17.27 23.77 3.25
C PHE A 107 -18.34 23.27 2.28
N ASN A 108 -18.20 23.63 1.01
CA ASN A 108 -19.03 23.09 -0.05
C ASN A 108 -18.16 22.25 -0.99
N GLU A 109 -18.35 20.93 -0.97
CA GLU A 109 -17.54 19.98 -1.73
C GLU A 109 -17.43 20.34 -3.23
N LYS A 110 -18.45 20.99 -3.82
CA LYS A 110 -18.43 21.38 -5.23
C LYS A 110 -17.46 22.53 -5.54
N THR A 111 -17.22 23.42 -4.61
CA THR A 111 -16.37 24.61 -4.77
C THR A 111 -15.07 24.53 -3.99
N ASP A 112 -15.01 23.70 -2.97
CA ASP A 112 -13.90 23.63 -2.01
C ASP A 112 -13.09 22.35 -2.09
N LEU A 113 -13.52 21.38 -2.95
CA LEU A 113 -12.75 20.18 -3.28
C LEU A 113 -12.66 20.00 -4.79
N LEU A 114 -11.57 20.47 -5.37
CA LEU A 114 -11.40 20.58 -6.82
C LEU A 114 -10.45 19.50 -7.36
N PHE A 115 -10.82 18.88 -8.48
CA PHE A 115 -10.06 17.86 -9.17
C PHE A 115 -9.52 18.38 -10.51
N HIS A 116 -8.25 18.75 -10.56
CA HIS A 116 -7.55 19.24 -11.74
C HIS A 116 -7.05 18.08 -12.60
N ARG A 117 -7.89 17.53 -13.46
CA ARG A 117 -7.64 16.31 -14.22
C ARG A 117 -6.52 16.40 -15.25
N ARG A 118 -6.13 17.60 -15.67
CA ARG A 118 -5.16 17.86 -16.76
C ARG A 118 -3.93 18.64 -16.30
N GLU A 119 -3.91 19.08 -15.06
CA GLU A 119 -2.84 19.86 -14.48
C GLU A 119 -2.01 18.99 -13.54
N THR A 120 -0.70 19.22 -13.49
CA THR A 120 0.24 18.54 -12.61
C THR A 120 1.02 19.56 -11.81
N LEU A 121 1.43 19.20 -10.60
CA LEU A 121 2.41 19.94 -9.82
C LEU A 121 3.82 19.41 -10.10
N PRO A 122 4.87 20.24 -9.95
CA PRO A 122 6.20 19.92 -10.50
C PRO A 122 6.89 18.69 -9.91
N PHE A 123 6.66 18.41 -8.60
CA PHE A 123 7.49 17.43 -7.88
C PHE A 123 7.03 15.97 -8.06
N HIS A 124 5.71 15.71 -8.11
CA HIS A 124 5.17 14.36 -8.19
C HIS A 124 3.76 14.35 -8.82
N ALA A 125 3.39 13.24 -9.48
CA ALA A 125 2.09 13.08 -10.13
C ALA A 125 0.89 13.14 -9.15
N ASN A 126 1.10 12.90 -7.86
CA ASN A 126 0.04 12.94 -6.83
C ASN A 126 0.17 14.20 -5.97
N GLY A 127 -0.06 15.36 -6.57
CA GLY A 127 0.03 16.64 -5.90
C GLY A 127 -1.31 17.11 -5.31
N MET A 128 -1.25 17.81 -4.18
CA MET A 128 -2.39 18.41 -3.48
C MET A 128 -2.02 19.79 -2.98
N ARG A 129 -2.98 20.73 -3.08
CA ARG A 129 -2.86 22.07 -2.49
C ARG A 129 -4.00 22.28 -1.51
N PHE A 130 -3.70 22.77 -0.32
CA PHE A 130 -4.68 23.17 0.68
C PHE A 130 -4.53 24.65 0.97
N THR A 131 -5.63 25.37 0.97
CA THR A 131 -5.69 26.83 1.24
C THR A 131 -6.72 27.11 2.31
N ALA A 132 -6.36 27.87 3.33
CA ALA A 132 -7.26 28.38 4.36
C ALA A 132 -7.52 29.87 4.15
N PHE A 133 -8.77 30.30 4.40
CA PHE A 133 -9.23 31.68 4.22
C PHE A 133 -9.83 32.21 5.52
N ASP A 134 -9.66 33.51 5.76
CA ASP A 134 -10.28 34.25 6.85
C ASP A 134 -11.71 34.74 6.49
N ALA A 135 -12.33 35.48 7.41
CA ALA A 135 -13.67 36.03 7.24
C ALA A 135 -13.77 37.11 6.14
N ALA A 136 -12.67 37.76 5.79
CA ALA A 136 -12.60 38.73 4.67
C ALA A 136 -12.37 38.05 3.32
N GLY A 137 -12.17 36.73 3.31
CA GLY A 137 -11.81 35.96 2.12
C GLY A 137 -10.34 36.02 1.75
N GLY A 138 -9.50 36.58 2.62
CA GLY A 138 -8.04 36.60 2.50
C GLY A 138 -7.44 35.22 2.72
N GLU A 139 -6.43 34.87 1.94
CA GLU A 139 -5.66 33.64 2.13
C GLU A 139 -4.73 33.79 3.32
N ILE A 140 -4.90 32.93 4.34
CA ILE A 140 -4.09 32.95 5.57
C ILE A 140 -3.09 31.79 5.65
N ALA A 141 -3.32 30.73 4.87
CA ALA A 141 -2.37 29.64 4.72
C ALA A 141 -2.54 28.97 3.36
N ASN A 142 -1.40 28.60 2.74
CA ASN A 142 -1.35 27.82 1.50
C ASN A 142 -0.19 26.82 1.62
N ARG A 143 -0.49 25.54 1.36
CA ARG A 143 0.52 24.46 1.44
C ARG A 143 0.29 23.44 0.36
N ILE A 144 1.38 22.95 -0.19
CA ILE A 144 1.39 21.88 -1.18
C ILE A 144 1.96 20.60 -0.54
N TYR A 145 1.32 19.49 -0.83
CA TYR A 145 1.74 18.17 -0.39
C TYR A 145 1.74 17.20 -1.57
N TYR A 146 2.55 16.15 -1.47
CA TYR A 146 2.64 15.09 -2.45
C TYR A 146 2.51 13.73 -1.78
N SER A 147 1.65 12.87 -2.33
CA SER A 147 1.51 11.47 -1.89
C SER A 147 2.44 10.59 -2.74
N VAL A 148 3.56 10.15 -2.17
CA VAL A 148 4.66 9.49 -2.89
C VAL A 148 4.62 7.95 -2.81
N GLY A 149 3.43 7.37 -2.68
CA GLY A 149 3.22 5.92 -2.56
C GLY A 149 3.30 5.40 -1.11
N GLY A 150 2.76 4.22 -0.83
CA GLY A 150 2.77 3.61 0.51
C GLY A 150 2.17 4.47 1.64
N GLY A 151 1.36 5.48 1.33
CA GLY A 151 0.81 6.42 2.31
C GLY A 151 1.81 7.44 2.87
N PHE A 152 2.97 7.62 2.23
CA PHE A 152 3.92 8.67 2.57
C PHE A 152 3.50 10.00 1.96
N VAL A 153 3.72 11.08 2.73
CA VAL A 153 3.42 12.46 2.32
C VAL A 153 4.68 13.31 2.48
N VAL A 154 4.98 14.13 1.47
CA VAL A 154 6.03 15.14 1.51
C VAL A 154 5.43 16.52 1.24
N SER A 155 6.05 17.61 1.76
CA SER A 155 5.61 18.98 1.57
C SER A 155 6.48 19.73 0.54
N ASP A 156 5.97 20.85 0.01
CA ASP A 156 6.66 21.71 -0.95
C ASP A 156 7.85 22.48 -0.37
N ALA A 157 7.94 22.67 0.95
CA ALA A 157 9.06 23.32 1.60
C ALA A 157 10.41 22.62 1.31
N VAL A 158 10.37 21.36 0.94
CA VAL A 158 11.51 20.54 0.50
C VAL A 158 11.77 20.63 -0.99
N ALA A 159 10.72 20.90 -1.77
CA ALA A 159 10.84 21.00 -3.23
C ALA A 159 11.33 22.38 -3.70
N ALA A 160 11.20 23.44 -2.88
CA ALA A 160 11.46 24.84 -3.27
C ALA A 160 12.94 25.24 -3.21
N ASP A 161 13.78 24.58 -2.44
CA ASP A 161 15.21 24.92 -2.29
C ASP A 161 16.14 24.22 -3.29
N GLY A 162 15.55 23.54 -4.31
CA GLY A 162 16.30 22.87 -5.38
C GLY A 162 16.97 21.56 -4.93
N THR A 163 16.99 21.24 -3.65
CA THR A 163 17.42 19.95 -3.16
C THR A 163 16.22 19.00 -3.22
N ARG A 164 16.29 17.94 -4.03
CA ARG A 164 15.32 16.83 -4.02
C ARG A 164 15.46 16.01 -2.73
N GLN A 165 15.44 16.69 -1.60
CA GLN A 165 15.41 16.03 -0.30
C GLN A 165 13.94 15.73 0.00
N LYS A 166 13.61 14.45 -0.03
CA LYS A 166 12.36 13.96 0.52
C LYS A 166 12.33 14.37 2.00
N GLU A 167 11.38 15.26 2.37
CA GLU A 167 11.04 15.44 3.79
C GLU A 167 10.07 14.33 4.25
N ILE A 168 10.58 13.19 4.28
CA ILE A 168 10.84 12.48 5.52
C ILE A 168 12.16 13.12 5.96
N ALA A 169 12.16 13.91 7.05
CA ALA A 169 13.41 14.42 7.60
C ALA A 169 14.38 13.25 7.55
N PRO A 170 15.54 13.35 6.86
CA PRO A 170 16.42 12.22 6.82
C PRO A 170 16.68 11.91 8.28
N ASP A 171 16.12 10.81 8.74
CA ASP A 171 16.46 10.31 10.07
C ASP A 171 17.97 10.09 9.98
N PRO A 172 18.82 10.90 10.65
CA PRO A 172 20.26 10.78 10.62
C PRO A 172 20.72 9.47 11.25
N THR A 173 19.77 8.62 11.66
CA THR A 173 19.98 7.34 12.29
C THR A 173 20.83 6.45 11.40
N VAL A 174 21.96 6.08 11.93
CA VAL A 174 22.79 5.00 11.40
C VAL A 174 22.28 3.70 12.02
N LEU A 175 21.63 2.88 11.22
CA LEU A 175 21.18 1.56 11.66
C LEU A 175 22.37 0.66 12.02
N PRO A 176 22.21 -0.31 12.93
CA PRO A 176 23.27 -1.26 13.28
C PRO A 176 23.82 -2.04 12.09
N LEU A 177 22.94 -2.49 11.19
CA LEU A 177 23.26 -3.28 9.99
C LEU A 177 22.64 -2.64 8.74
N PRO A 178 23.17 -1.47 8.29
CA PRO A 178 22.60 -0.74 7.17
C PRO A 178 22.83 -1.49 5.86
N PHE A 179 21.81 -1.57 5.00
CA PHE A 179 21.90 -2.18 3.68
C PHE A 179 21.19 -1.29 2.65
N ARG A 180 21.67 -1.30 1.42
CA ARG A 180 21.09 -0.57 0.29
C ARG A 180 20.85 -1.43 -0.94
N SER A 181 21.34 -2.67 -0.94
CA SER A 181 21.27 -3.61 -2.04
C SER A 181 21.02 -5.04 -1.56
N GLY A 182 20.57 -5.91 -2.46
CA GLY A 182 20.52 -7.34 -2.21
C GLY A 182 21.91 -7.90 -1.92
N ALA A 183 22.93 -7.40 -2.62
CA ALA A 183 24.32 -7.76 -2.36
C ALA A 183 24.75 -7.41 -0.94
N ASP A 184 24.35 -6.24 -0.39
CA ASP A 184 24.61 -5.86 1.00
C ASP A 184 23.93 -6.85 1.96
N LEU A 185 22.65 -7.20 1.71
CA LEU A 185 21.92 -8.17 2.53
C LEU A 185 22.68 -9.50 2.61
N LEU A 186 23.15 -10.03 1.49
CA LEU A 186 23.91 -11.28 1.43
C LEU A 186 25.26 -11.18 2.14
N ALA A 187 26.01 -10.08 1.93
CA ALA A 187 27.28 -9.87 2.58
C ALA A 187 27.17 -9.75 4.10
N ILE A 188 26.16 -8.97 4.59
CA ILE A 188 25.93 -8.79 6.01
C ILE A 188 25.46 -10.07 6.66
N THR A 189 24.47 -10.77 6.08
CA THR A 189 23.98 -12.02 6.65
C THR A 189 25.05 -13.10 6.72
N THR A 190 25.94 -13.17 5.74
CA THR A 190 27.09 -14.07 5.74
C THR A 190 28.09 -13.69 6.84
N ARG A 191 28.45 -12.42 6.97
CA ARG A 191 29.38 -11.92 8.00
C ARG A 191 28.84 -12.13 9.41
N GLU A 192 27.57 -11.85 9.63
CA GLU A 192 26.93 -11.90 10.95
C GLU A 192 26.40 -13.31 11.29
N GLY A 193 26.41 -14.26 10.35
CA GLY A 193 25.89 -15.61 10.55
C GLY A 193 24.38 -15.63 10.88
N CYS A 194 23.59 -14.72 10.29
CA CYS A 194 22.17 -14.56 10.60
C CYS A 194 21.27 -14.62 9.35
N SER A 195 19.97 -14.81 9.56
CA SER A 195 18.96 -14.70 8.50
C SER A 195 18.68 -13.23 8.16
N ILE A 196 18.00 -12.99 7.03
CA ILE A 196 17.54 -11.64 6.65
C ILE A 196 16.54 -11.10 7.69
N ALA A 197 15.66 -11.95 8.25
CA ALA A 197 14.78 -11.57 9.37
C ALA A 197 15.59 -11.14 10.60
N GLY A 198 16.65 -11.88 10.95
CA GLY A 198 17.54 -11.55 12.07
C GLY A 198 18.28 -10.24 11.88
N LEU A 199 18.75 -9.95 10.65
CA LEU A 199 19.33 -8.66 10.29
C LEU A 199 18.30 -7.53 10.47
N MET A 200 17.10 -7.70 9.93
CA MET A 200 16.07 -6.68 10.00
C MET A 200 15.61 -6.44 11.43
N ARG A 201 15.51 -7.49 12.27
CA ARG A 201 15.21 -7.36 13.70
C ARG A 201 16.23 -6.51 14.43
N ARG A 202 17.55 -6.74 14.19
CA ARG A 202 18.61 -5.92 14.78
C ARG A 202 18.50 -4.45 14.39
N ASN A 203 18.08 -4.16 13.15
CA ASN A 203 17.82 -2.79 12.72
C ASN A 203 16.60 -2.18 13.42
N GLU A 204 15.50 -2.97 13.57
CA GLU A 204 14.30 -2.51 14.28
C GLU A 204 14.54 -2.23 15.77
N GLN A 205 15.47 -2.93 16.41
CA GLN A 205 15.87 -2.72 17.81
C GLN A 205 16.41 -1.31 18.07
N HIS A 206 16.77 -0.57 17.01
CA HIS A 206 17.10 0.85 17.14
C HIS A 206 15.94 1.69 17.68
N TRP A 207 14.70 1.36 17.29
CA TRP A 207 13.51 2.14 17.67
C TRP A 207 12.65 1.47 18.75
N ARG A 208 12.73 0.13 18.89
CA ARG A 208 11.80 -0.66 19.72
C ARG A 208 12.52 -1.82 20.40
N SER A 209 12.00 -2.23 21.54
CA SER A 209 12.42 -3.49 22.16
C SER A 209 11.87 -4.70 21.38
N ASP A 210 12.47 -5.87 21.54
CA ASP A 210 11.99 -7.12 20.91
C ASP A 210 10.52 -7.38 21.18
N ALA A 211 10.10 -7.23 22.44
CA ALA A 211 8.70 -7.42 22.83
C ALA A 211 7.75 -6.44 22.11
N GLN A 212 8.17 -5.19 21.87
CA GLN A 212 7.40 -4.21 21.11
C GLN A 212 7.35 -4.54 19.63
N ILE A 213 8.47 -5.04 19.05
CA ILE A 213 8.54 -5.48 17.65
C ILE A 213 7.56 -6.66 17.46
N ASP A 214 7.65 -7.67 18.30
CA ASP A 214 6.83 -8.87 18.19
C ASP A 214 5.35 -8.55 18.35
N ALA A 215 4.98 -7.78 19.37
CA ALA A 215 3.59 -7.38 19.59
C ALA A 215 3.02 -6.56 18.41
N ALA A 216 3.82 -5.64 17.85
CA ALA A 216 3.38 -4.81 16.74
C ALA A 216 3.23 -5.62 15.44
N LEU A 217 4.14 -6.55 15.14
CA LEU A 217 4.06 -7.43 13.96
C LEU A 217 2.89 -8.40 14.06
N LEU A 218 2.66 -8.99 15.24
CA LEU A 218 1.49 -9.85 15.47
C LEU A 218 0.18 -9.06 15.42
N ASN A 219 0.17 -7.79 15.81
CA ASN A 219 -0.99 -6.92 15.61
C ASN A 219 -1.26 -6.68 14.12
N LEU A 220 -0.24 -6.45 13.29
CA LEU A 220 -0.41 -6.36 11.82
C LEU A 220 -1.03 -7.65 11.28
N TRP A 221 -0.53 -8.81 11.72
CA TRP A 221 -1.08 -10.10 11.34
C TRP A 221 -2.55 -10.27 11.77
N ALA A 222 -2.89 -9.89 12.99
CA ALA A 222 -4.28 -9.93 13.48
C ALA A 222 -5.22 -9.05 12.62
N VAL A 223 -4.77 -7.88 12.19
CA VAL A 223 -5.54 -7.01 11.28
C VAL A 223 -5.70 -7.64 9.90
N MET A 224 -4.67 -8.30 9.36
CA MET A 224 -4.74 -9.04 8.10
C MET A 224 -5.76 -10.20 8.18
N GLN A 225 -5.74 -10.97 9.29
CA GLN A 225 -6.70 -12.05 9.54
C GLN A 225 -8.14 -11.52 9.66
N ALA A 226 -8.33 -10.43 10.39
CA ALA A 226 -9.64 -9.80 10.53
C ALA A 226 -10.19 -9.31 9.19
N CYS A 227 -9.32 -8.77 8.32
CA CYS A 227 -9.67 -8.37 6.97
C CYS A 227 -10.14 -9.56 6.13
N VAL A 228 -9.38 -10.66 6.11
CA VAL A 228 -9.76 -11.90 5.40
C VAL A 228 -11.09 -12.44 5.93
N LYS A 229 -11.25 -12.52 7.26
CA LYS A 229 -12.48 -12.99 7.89
C LYS A 229 -13.70 -12.19 7.43
N ARG A 230 -13.58 -10.86 7.41
CA ARG A 230 -14.66 -9.96 6.98
C ARG A 230 -14.96 -10.14 5.49
N GLY A 231 -13.94 -10.18 4.62
CA GLY A 231 -14.11 -10.39 3.19
C GLY A 231 -14.77 -11.74 2.86
N CYS A 232 -14.44 -12.80 3.60
CA CYS A 232 -15.10 -14.12 3.48
C CYS A 232 -16.56 -14.14 3.96
N ALA A 233 -16.96 -13.17 4.78
CA ALA A 233 -18.32 -13.07 5.31
C ALA A 233 -19.22 -12.08 4.56
N THR A 234 -18.64 -11.20 3.71
CA THR A 234 -19.36 -10.08 3.10
C THR A 234 -19.72 -10.38 1.65
N ASP A 235 -21.01 -10.53 1.38
CA ASP A 235 -21.56 -10.63 0.03
C ASP A 235 -21.86 -9.24 -0.57
N GLY A 236 -22.30 -9.22 -1.82
CA GLY A 236 -22.83 -8.03 -2.48
C GLY A 236 -22.00 -7.53 -3.65
N VAL A 237 -22.04 -6.22 -3.87
CA VAL A 237 -21.43 -5.53 -5.01
C VAL A 237 -20.47 -4.48 -4.48
N LEU A 238 -19.30 -4.38 -5.12
CA LEU A 238 -18.30 -3.37 -4.79
C LEU A 238 -18.79 -1.97 -5.18
N PRO A 239 -18.34 -0.91 -4.45
CA PRO A 239 -18.68 0.47 -4.78
C PRO A 239 -18.21 0.86 -6.17
N GLY A 240 -18.98 1.74 -6.86
CA GLY A 240 -18.65 2.26 -8.19
C GLY A 240 -19.61 1.81 -9.28
N GLY A 241 -19.41 2.31 -10.50
CA GLY A 241 -20.34 2.16 -11.61
C GLY A 241 -20.38 0.78 -12.28
N PHE A 242 -19.33 -0.05 -12.10
CA PHE A 242 -19.17 -1.32 -12.83
C PHE A 242 -19.89 -2.50 -12.20
N LYS A 243 -20.54 -2.32 -11.05
CA LYS A 243 -21.33 -3.37 -10.35
C LYS A 243 -20.57 -4.69 -10.17
N VAL A 244 -19.28 -4.62 -9.88
CA VAL A 244 -18.43 -5.80 -9.67
C VAL A 244 -18.92 -6.57 -8.45
N LYS A 245 -19.31 -7.83 -8.65
CA LYS A 245 -19.79 -8.71 -7.57
C LYS A 245 -18.63 -9.18 -6.71
N ARG A 246 -18.81 -9.21 -5.39
CA ARG A 246 -17.90 -9.88 -4.48
C ARG A 246 -17.92 -11.39 -4.73
N ARG A 247 -16.75 -12.01 -4.72
CA ARG A 247 -16.55 -13.45 -5.01
C ARG A 247 -16.09 -14.23 -3.80
N ALA A 248 -15.38 -13.57 -2.87
CA ALA A 248 -14.72 -14.22 -1.75
C ALA A 248 -15.69 -14.98 -0.84
N ALA A 249 -16.83 -14.38 -0.46
CA ALA A 249 -17.80 -15.03 0.42
C ALA A 249 -18.41 -16.30 -0.21
N ASN A 250 -18.72 -16.27 -1.52
CA ASN A 250 -19.21 -17.45 -2.20
C ASN A 250 -18.16 -18.55 -2.33
N LEU A 251 -16.92 -18.19 -2.72
CA LEU A 251 -15.82 -19.15 -2.80
C LEU A 251 -15.52 -19.77 -1.44
N HIS A 252 -15.54 -18.97 -0.36
CA HIS A 252 -15.37 -19.47 1.00
C HIS A 252 -16.42 -20.53 1.35
N ARG A 253 -17.72 -20.27 1.06
CA ARG A 253 -18.78 -21.25 1.29
C ARG A 253 -18.57 -22.54 0.50
N GLN A 254 -18.15 -22.45 -0.77
CA GLN A 254 -17.87 -23.61 -1.61
C GLN A 254 -16.74 -24.47 -1.05
N LEU A 255 -15.63 -23.84 -0.63
CA LEU A 255 -14.47 -24.54 -0.07
C LEU A 255 -14.78 -25.18 1.30
N CYS A 256 -15.64 -24.55 2.11
CA CYS A 256 -16.07 -25.10 3.40
C CYS A 256 -17.12 -26.21 3.25
N ALA A 257 -17.95 -26.19 2.18
CA ALA A 257 -18.98 -27.19 1.97
C ALA A 257 -18.43 -28.56 1.56
N ASN A 258 -17.21 -28.63 1.02
CA ASN A 258 -16.60 -29.87 0.57
C ASN A 258 -15.12 -29.98 1.06
N PRO A 259 -14.91 -30.20 2.35
CA PRO A 259 -13.55 -30.26 2.92
C PRO A 259 -12.74 -31.45 2.41
N GLU A 260 -13.40 -32.52 1.97
CA GLU A 260 -12.73 -33.73 1.45
C GLU A 260 -12.24 -33.56 0.00
N ALA A 261 -12.63 -32.49 -0.69
CA ALA A 261 -12.17 -32.24 -2.06
C ALA A 261 -10.65 -32.14 -2.13
N ALA A 262 -9.96 -31.64 -1.08
CA ALA A 262 -8.51 -31.59 -0.99
C ALA A 262 -7.82 -32.96 -1.07
N LEU A 263 -8.51 -34.02 -0.71
CA LEU A 263 -7.98 -35.40 -0.82
C LEU A 263 -7.97 -35.88 -2.29
N ARG A 264 -8.79 -35.29 -3.15
CA ARG A 264 -8.94 -35.66 -4.56
C ARG A 264 -8.25 -34.68 -5.51
N ASP A 265 -8.23 -33.40 -5.13
CA ASP A 265 -7.60 -32.32 -5.91
C ASP A 265 -6.47 -31.65 -5.11
N PRO A 266 -5.21 -32.01 -5.38
CA PRO A 266 -4.05 -31.42 -4.71
C PRO A 266 -3.88 -29.92 -5.03
N LEU A 267 -4.55 -29.38 -6.05
CA LEU A 267 -4.52 -27.97 -6.39
C LEU A 267 -5.52 -27.12 -5.62
N GLN A 268 -6.40 -27.71 -4.82
CA GLN A 268 -7.37 -26.97 -4.00
C GLN A 268 -6.69 -25.94 -3.06
N VAL A 269 -5.43 -26.14 -2.72
CA VAL A 269 -4.65 -25.16 -1.96
C VAL A 269 -4.56 -23.81 -2.69
N LEU A 270 -4.56 -23.80 -4.03
CA LEU A 270 -4.56 -22.56 -4.83
C LEU A 270 -5.87 -21.79 -4.67
N ASP A 271 -7.00 -22.49 -4.55
CA ASP A 271 -8.31 -21.87 -4.33
C ASP A 271 -8.37 -21.15 -2.97
N TRP A 272 -7.77 -21.74 -1.94
CA TRP A 272 -7.64 -21.08 -0.64
C TRP A 272 -6.74 -19.83 -0.72
N VAL A 273 -5.61 -19.90 -1.42
CA VAL A 273 -4.72 -18.74 -1.62
C VAL A 273 -5.44 -17.64 -2.40
N ASN A 274 -6.13 -17.99 -3.49
CA ASN A 274 -6.96 -17.08 -4.25
C ASN A 274 -8.05 -16.44 -3.38
N LEU A 275 -8.75 -17.25 -2.56
CA LEU A 275 -9.77 -16.77 -1.63
C LEU A 275 -9.22 -15.68 -0.70
N TYR A 276 -8.07 -15.91 -0.08
CA TYR A 276 -7.49 -14.94 0.85
C TYR A 276 -7.14 -13.63 0.17
N ALA A 277 -6.54 -13.68 -1.02
CA ALA A 277 -6.23 -12.49 -1.80
C ALA A 277 -7.49 -11.74 -2.25
N LEU A 278 -8.51 -12.47 -2.74
CA LEU A 278 -9.81 -11.90 -3.11
C LEU A 278 -10.47 -11.20 -1.91
N ALA A 279 -10.52 -11.87 -0.75
CA ALA A 279 -11.13 -11.34 0.46
C ALA A 279 -10.52 -10.00 0.88
N VAL A 280 -9.19 -9.90 0.93
CA VAL A 280 -8.49 -8.65 1.26
C VAL A 280 -8.75 -7.57 0.22
N ASN A 281 -8.69 -7.91 -1.08
CA ASN A 281 -8.83 -6.90 -2.13
C ASN A 281 -10.28 -6.40 -2.28
N GLU A 282 -11.26 -7.23 -2.05
CA GLU A 282 -12.67 -6.83 -2.01
C GLU A 282 -12.95 -5.90 -0.82
N GLU A 283 -12.37 -6.18 0.35
CA GLU A 283 -12.42 -5.27 1.50
C GLU A 283 -11.70 -3.95 1.21
N ASN A 284 -10.50 -4.02 0.61
CA ASN A 284 -9.78 -2.83 0.18
C ASN A 284 -10.62 -1.98 -0.80
N ALA A 285 -11.18 -2.59 -1.82
CA ALA A 285 -12.02 -1.91 -2.82
C ALA A 285 -13.27 -1.27 -2.21
N ALA A 286 -13.81 -1.85 -1.13
CA ALA A 286 -14.96 -1.33 -0.41
C ALA A 286 -14.62 -0.20 0.58
N GLY A 287 -13.34 0.12 0.77
CA GLY A 287 -12.89 1.13 1.75
C GLY A 287 -12.71 0.58 3.17
N GLY A 288 -12.67 -0.74 3.31
CA GLY A 288 -12.47 -1.42 4.60
C GLY A 288 -11.05 -1.27 5.13
N ARG A 289 -10.84 -1.75 6.36
CA ARG A 289 -9.54 -1.76 7.03
C ARG A 289 -8.64 -2.83 6.44
N VAL A 290 -7.44 -2.42 6.03
CA VAL A 290 -6.40 -3.29 5.47
C VAL A 290 -5.03 -2.93 6.02
N VAL A 291 -4.06 -3.83 5.83
CA VAL A 291 -2.64 -3.50 6.00
C VAL A 291 -2.06 -3.21 4.62
N THR A 292 -1.49 -2.02 4.46
CA THR A 292 -0.68 -1.68 3.27
C THR A 292 0.52 -2.62 3.19
N ALA A 293 0.78 -3.28 2.03
CA ALA A 293 1.83 -4.30 1.91
C ALA A 293 2.36 -4.46 0.45
N PRO A 294 3.26 -3.62 -0.07
CA PRO A 294 3.68 -2.31 0.42
C PRO A 294 2.69 -1.20 0.06
N THR A 295 1.67 -1.47 -0.75
CA THR A 295 0.59 -0.56 -1.15
C THR A 295 -0.78 -1.20 -0.91
N ASN A 296 -1.83 -0.38 -0.93
CA ASN A 296 -3.20 -0.92 -0.82
C ASN A 296 -3.61 -1.70 -2.07
N GLY A 297 -3.14 -1.28 -3.26
CA GLY A 297 -3.43 -1.99 -4.52
C GLY A 297 -2.91 -3.43 -4.54
N ALA A 298 -1.88 -3.73 -3.73
CA ALA A 298 -1.27 -5.05 -3.60
C ALA A 298 -1.47 -5.68 -2.20
N ALA A 299 -2.39 -5.15 -1.39
CA ALA A 299 -2.55 -5.52 0.00
C ALA A 299 -2.98 -7.00 0.22
N GLY A 300 -3.47 -7.68 -0.81
CA GLY A 300 -3.91 -9.08 -0.73
C GLY A 300 -2.78 -10.10 -0.76
N ILE A 301 -1.63 -9.78 -1.34
CA ILE A 301 -0.57 -10.77 -1.64
C ILE A 301 0.09 -11.29 -0.37
N VAL A 302 0.67 -10.39 0.43
CA VAL A 302 1.37 -10.78 1.68
C VAL A 302 0.43 -11.52 2.64
N PRO A 303 -0.79 -11.06 2.93
CA PRO A 303 -1.71 -11.81 3.78
C PRO A 303 -2.11 -13.17 3.21
N ALA A 304 -2.31 -13.30 1.90
CA ALA A 304 -2.66 -14.58 1.29
C ALA A 304 -1.54 -15.62 1.44
N VAL A 305 -0.29 -15.20 1.24
CA VAL A 305 0.88 -16.08 1.41
C VAL A 305 1.12 -16.41 2.88
N LEU A 306 0.88 -15.46 3.81
CA LEU A 306 0.92 -15.74 5.26
C LEU A 306 -0.17 -16.74 5.70
N HIS A 307 -1.40 -16.61 5.17
CA HIS A 307 -2.44 -17.61 5.43
C HIS A 307 -2.07 -18.97 4.84
N TYR A 308 -1.42 -19.01 3.67
CA TYR A 308 -0.87 -20.25 3.14
C TYR A 308 0.16 -20.85 4.13
N TYR A 309 1.10 -20.05 4.61
CA TYR A 309 2.10 -20.48 5.58
C TYR A 309 1.45 -21.03 6.85
N THR A 310 0.57 -20.26 7.49
CA THR A 310 -0.02 -20.65 8.77
C THR A 310 -0.99 -21.82 8.69
N ARG A 311 -1.62 -22.04 7.54
CA ARG A 311 -2.65 -23.09 7.37
C ARG A 311 -2.13 -24.37 6.77
N PHE A 312 -1.18 -24.31 5.84
CA PHE A 312 -0.77 -25.46 5.02
C PHE A 312 0.68 -25.89 5.23
N VAL A 313 1.48 -25.12 5.97
CA VAL A 313 2.86 -25.50 6.29
C VAL A 313 2.89 -26.11 7.68
N PRO A 314 3.25 -27.40 7.82
CA PRO A 314 3.39 -28.04 9.11
C PRO A 314 4.44 -27.33 9.98
N GLY A 315 4.12 -27.08 11.26
CA GLY A 315 5.03 -26.44 12.20
C GLY A 315 5.09 -24.90 12.07
N ALA A 316 4.18 -24.27 11.34
CA ALA A 316 4.07 -22.82 11.31
C ALA A 316 3.79 -22.24 12.72
N THR A 317 4.46 -21.14 13.06
CA THR A 317 4.40 -20.50 14.38
C THR A 317 4.28 -18.98 14.26
N ASP A 318 3.92 -18.32 15.36
CA ASP A 318 3.92 -16.85 15.45
C ASP A 318 5.32 -16.26 15.23
N ALA A 319 6.37 -16.94 15.71
CA ALA A 319 7.75 -16.53 15.41
C ALA A 319 8.04 -16.56 13.90
N GLY A 320 7.55 -17.56 13.18
CA GLY A 320 7.66 -17.63 11.73
C GLY A 320 6.85 -16.52 11.03
N VAL A 321 5.70 -16.12 11.56
CA VAL A 321 4.94 -14.96 11.04
C VAL A 321 5.75 -13.67 11.21
N ILE A 322 6.39 -13.48 12.34
CA ILE A 322 7.27 -12.34 12.63
C ILE A 322 8.45 -12.33 11.65
N ASP A 323 9.14 -13.43 11.50
CA ASP A 323 10.29 -13.57 10.59
C ASP A 323 9.90 -13.36 9.12
N PHE A 324 8.69 -13.81 8.73
CA PHE A 324 8.14 -13.55 7.42
C PHE A 324 7.97 -12.04 7.18
N LEU A 325 7.34 -11.31 8.11
CA LEU A 325 7.11 -9.87 7.95
C LEU A 325 8.41 -9.07 7.96
N LEU A 326 9.38 -9.45 8.80
CA LEU A 326 10.71 -8.82 8.81
C LEU A 326 11.46 -9.04 7.48
N THR A 327 11.46 -10.26 6.96
CA THR A 327 12.09 -10.58 5.67
C THR A 327 11.41 -9.84 4.51
N ALA A 328 10.06 -9.86 4.49
CA ALA A 328 9.28 -9.13 3.49
C ALA A 328 9.60 -7.64 3.49
N ALA A 329 9.71 -7.03 4.68
CA ALA A 329 10.06 -5.61 4.81
C ALA A 329 11.46 -5.31 4.27
N ALA A 330 12.47 -6.13 4.60
CA ALA A 330 13.83 -5.94 4.09
C ALA A 330 13.85 -5.90 2.56
N ILE A 331 13.15 -6.82 1.90
CA ILE A 331 13.00 -6.84 0.43
C ILE A 331 12.26 -5.59 -0.06
N GLY A 332 11.14 -5.22 0.57
CA GLY A 332 10.35 -4.04 0.20
C GLY A 332 11.13 -2.72 0.31
N ILE A 333 12.03 -2.60 1.29
CA ILE A 333 12.93 -1.46 1.46
C ILE A 333 13.84 -1.28 0.23
N LEU A 334 14.40 -2.36 -0.30
CA LEU A 334 15.26 -2.31 -1.49
C LEU A 334 14.53 -1.69 -2.69
N TYR A 335 13.28 -2.06 -2.92
CA TYR A 335 12.46 -1.50 -3.99
C TYR A 335 12.13 -0.03 -3.76
N LYS A 336 11.79 0.33 -2.52
CA LYS A 336 11.45 1.70 -2.16
C LYS A 336 12.64 2.65 -2.33
N GLU A 337 13.85 2.21 -1.97
CA GLU A 337 15.06 3.03 -2.06
C GLU A 337 15.65 3.09 -3.48
N ASN A 338 15.63 1.98 -4.22
CA ASN A 338 16.36 1.86 -5.49
C ASN A 338 15.46 2.01 -6.74
N ALA A 339 14.13 1.96 -6.56
CA ALA A 339 13.16 2.13 -7.64
C ALA A 339 11.94 2.92 -7.15
N SER A 340 10.76 2.31 -7.11
CA SER A 340 9.53 2.88 -6.56
C SER A 340 8.55 1.78 -6.18
N ILE A 341 7.69 2.07 -5.20
CA ILE A 341 6.53 1.26 -4.84
C ILE A 341 5.22 1.92 -5.27
N SER A 342 5.24 2.86 -6.21
CA SER A 342 4.07 3.62 -6.66
C SER A 342 3.63 3.20 -8.05
N GLY A 343 2.37 2.80 -8.20
CA GLY A 343 1.76 2.51 -9.51
C GLY A 343 1.74 3.72 -10.44
N ALA A 344 1.66 4.93 -9.88
CA ALA A 344 1.71 6.18 -10.63
C ALA A 344 3.11 6.50 -11.20
N GLU A 345 4.18 5.94 -10.61
CA GLU A 345 5.55 6.13 -11.08
C GLU A 345 6.02 5.01 -12.01
N VAL A 346 5.78 3.75 -11.65
CA VAL A 346 6.36 2.60 -12.35
C VAL A 346 5.33 1.54 -12.78
N GLY A 347 4.03 1.81 -12.70
CA GLY A 347 3.00 0.82 -12.99
C GLY A 347 2.80 -0.21 -11.86
N CYS A 348 1.97 -1.23 -12.11
CA CYS A 348 1.68 -2.28 -11.12
C CYS A 348 2.88 -3.21 -10.83
N GLN A 349 3.96 -3.19 -11.63
CA GLN A 349 5.21 -3.86 -11.24
C GLN A 349 5.73 -3.33 -9.89
N GLY A 350 5.54 -2.01 -9.59
CA GLY A 350 5.90 -1.39 -8.32
C GLY A 350 4.96 -1.72 -7.16
N GLU A 351 3.78 -2.25 -7.41
CA GLU A 351 2.82 -2.65 -6.39
C GLU A 351 2.73 -4.17 -6.28
N VAL A 352 2.11 -4.81 -7.27
CA VAL A 352 1.87 -6.27 -7.31
C VAL A 352 3.20 -7.04 -7.44
N GLY A 353 4.11 -6.57 -8.29
CA GLY A 353 5.42 -7.20 -8.47
C GLY A 353 6.27 -7.12 -7.19
N VAL A 354 6.32 -5.95 -6.55
CA VAL A 354 7.03 -5.77 -5.28
C VAL A 354 6.43 -6.65 -4.18
N ALA A 355 5.10 -6.66 -4.02
CA ALA A 355 4.45 -7.51 -3.01
C ALA A 355 4.68 -9.00 -3.25
N CYS A 356 4.69 -9.43 -4.52
CA CYS A 356 5.02 -10.82 -4.89
C CYS A 356 6.47 -11.17 -4.51
N SER A 357 7.42 -10.30 -4.84
CA SER A 357 8.84 -10.44 -4.48
C SER A 357 9.03 -10.50 -2.96
N MET A 358 8.40 -9.59 -2.21
CA MET A 358 8.39 -9.57 -0.74
C MET A 358 7.88 -10.89 -0.16
N ALA A 359 6.73 -11.35 -0.64
CA ALA A 359 6.09 -12.56 -0.15
C ALA A 359 6.85 -13.84 -0.54
N ALA A 360 7.45 -13.88 -1.74
CA ALA A 360 8.24 -15.01 -2.20
C ALA A 360 9.51 -15.21 -1.37
N GLY A 361 10.29 -14.15 -1.18
CA GLY A 361 11.48 -14.20 -0.35
C GLY A 361 11.17 -14.51 1.11
N ALA A 362 10.11 -13.89 1.65
CA ALA A 362 9.69 -14.14 3.04
C ALA A 362 9.24 -15.59 3.26
N LEU A 363 8.44 -16.15 2.35
CA LEU A 363 8.04 -17.56 2.44
C LEU A 363 9.24 -18.49 2.31
N CYS A 364 10.18 -18.20 1.41
CA CYS A 364 11.42 -18.98 1.27
C CYS A 364 12.20 -19.00 2.59
N GLY A 365 12.33 -17.85 3.26
CA GLY A 365 13.04 -17.73 4.53
C GLY A 365 12.41 -18.55 5.65
N VAL A 366 11.09 -18.46 5.84
CA VAL A 366 10.40 -19.21 6.91
C VAL A 366 10.26 -20.70 6.62
N LEU A 367 10.51 -21.13 5.38
CA LEU A 367 10.61 -22.54 4.99
C LEU A 367 12.05 -23.07 5.12
N GLY A 368 12.97 -22.31 5.72
CA GLY A 368 14.34 -22.72 5.98
C GLY A 368 15.33 -22.40 4.85
N GLY A 369 14.95 -21.54 3.90
CA GLY A 369 15.85 -21.11 2.83
C GLY A 369 17.01 -20.26 3.35
N THR A 370 18.19 -20.44 2.72
CA THR A 370 19.36 -19.60 2.95
C THR A 370 19.11 -18.17 2.48
N PRO A 371 19.88 -17.16 2.96
CA PRO A 371 19.76 -15.80 2.44
C PRO A 371 19.87 -15.69 0.90
N ALA A 372 20.72 -16.50 0.27
CA ALA A 372 20.85 -16.56 -1.19
C ALA A 372 19.58 -17.12 -1.88
N GLN A 373 18.96 -18.17 -1.29
CA GLN A 373 17.69 -18.69 -1.79
C GLN A 373 16.54 -17.69 -1.58
N VAL A 374 16.55 -16.95 -0.47
CA VAL A 374 15.57 -15.87 -0.22
C VAL A 374 15.68 -14.75 -1.28
N GLU A 375 16.91 -14.34 -1.58
CA GLU A 375 17.15 -13.31 -2.61
C GLU A 375 16.73 -13.81 -3.99
N ASN A 376 17.04 -15.06 -4.34
CA ASN A 376 16.60 -15.68 -5.60
C ASN A 376 15.06 -15.82 -5.68
N ALA A 377 14.39 -16.20 -4.59
CA ALA A 377 12.93 -16.24 -4.57
C ALA A 377 12.31 -14.86 -4.83
N ALA A 378 12.88 -13.82 -4.22
CA ALA A 378 12.45 -12.44 -4.38
C ALA A 378 12.68 -11.94 -5.83
N GLU A 379 13.80 -12.29 -6.42
CA GLU A 379 14.14 -11.99 -7.80
C GLU A 379 13.13 -12.63 -8.77
N ILE A 380 12.90 -13.97 -8.67
CA ILE A 380 11.92 -14.70 -9.49
C ILE A 380 10.53 -14.07 -9.35
N GLY A 381 10.14 -13.68 -8.14
CA GLY A 381 8.86 -13.03 -7.88
C GLY A 381 8.68 -11.73 -8.65
N MET A 382 9.73 -10.91 -8.80
CA MET A 382 9.67 -9.65 -9.54
C MET A 382 9.83 -9.85 -11.04
N GLU A 383 10.76 -10.67 -11.50
CA GLU A 383 11.04 -10.79 -12.96
C GLU A 383 9.77 -11.09 -13.76
N HIS A 384 8.87 -11.91 -13.20
CA HIS A 384 7.59 -12.27 -13.81
C HIS A 384 6.51 -11.17 -13.75
N HIS A 385 6.86 -9.99 -13.22
CA HIS A 385 5.99 -8.81 -13.16
C HIS A 385 6.57 -7.59 -13.87
N LEU A 386 7.78 -7.71 -14.47
CA LEU A 386 8.39 -6.62 -15.24
C LEU A 386 7.47 -6.18 -16.38
N GLY A 387 7.32 -4.85 -16.55
CA GLY A 387 6.46 -4.27 -17.56
C GLY A 387 4.96 -4.24 -17.21
N LEU A 388 4.54 -4.71 -16.03
CA LEU A 388 3.13 -4.73 -15.63
C LEU A 388 2.58 -3.30 -15.46
N THR A 389 1.62 -2.94 -16.32
CA THR A 389 0.96 -1.62 -16.34
C THR A 389 0.02 -1.42 -15.16
N CYS A 390 -0.26 -0.17 -14.77
CA CYS A 390 -1.33 0.19 -13.83
C CYS A 390 -2.46 0.88 -14.60
N ASP A 391 -3.45 0.09 -15.00
CA ASP A 391 -4.53 0.46 -15.90
C ASP A 391 -5.92 0.06 -15.36
N PRO A 392 -6.28 0.53 -14.14
CA PRO A 392 -7.52 0.13 -13.47
C PRO A 392 -8.75 0.62 -14.24
N VAL A 393 -9.70 -0.28 -14.47
CA VAL A 393 -10.96 0.00 -15.17
C VAL A 393 -11.76 1.03 -14.37
N GLY A 394 -12.14 2.12 -15.04
CA GLY A 394 -12.84 3.25 -14.43
C GLY A 394 -12.07 3.96 -13.33
N GLY A 395 -10.76 3.74 -13.22
CA GLY A 395 -9.94 4.26 -12.14
C GLY A 395 -10.26 3.64 -10.77
N LEU A 396 -10.83 2.43 -10.73
CA LEU A 396 -11.19 1.73 -9.50
C LEU A 396 -10.17 0.62 -9.19
N VAL A 397 -9.78 0.46 -7.92
CA VAL A 397 -8.90 -0.64 -7.46
C VAL A 397 -9.72 -1.93 -7.36
N GLN A 398 -10.27 -2.38 -8.51
CA GLN A 398 -11.13 -3.55 -8.63
C GLN A 398 -10.62 -4.47 -9.75
N ILE A 399 -10.84 -4.09 -11.00
CA ILE A 399 -10.40 -4.84 -12.18
C ILE A 399 -9.27 -4.06 -12.86
N PRO A 400 -8.10 -4.68 -13.08
CA PRO A 400 -7.72 -6.08 -12.82
C PRO A 400 -7.06 -6.33 -11.45
N CYS A 401 -7.04 -5.36 -10.54
CA CYS A 401 -6.23 -5.39 -9.32
C CYS A 401 -6.53 -6.63 -8.45
N ILE A 402 -7.82 -7.00 -8.32
CA ILE A 402 -8.25 -8.12 -7.47
C ILE A 402 -7.66 -9.44 -7.99
N GLU A 403 -7.79 -9.72 -9.30
CA GLU A 403 -7.23 -10.92 -9.92
C GLU A 403 -5.69 -10.93 -9.92
N ARG A 404 -5.07 -9.77 -10.17
CA ARG A 404 -3.59 -9.65 -10.14
C ARG A 404 -3.02 -10.05 -8.78
N ASN A 405 -3.69 -9.68 -7.68
CA ASN A 405 -3.26 -10.08 -6.35
C ASN A 405 -3.37 -11.60 -6.14
N ALA A 406 -4.48 -12.22 -6.56
CA ALA A 406 -4.68 -13.65 -6.44
C ALA A 406 -3.59 -14.43 -7.20
N ILE A 407 -3.37 -14.11 -8.46
CA ILE A 407 -2.34 -14.74 -9.30
C ILE A 407 -0.93 -14.48 -8.75
N ALA A 408 -0.62 -13.28 -8.28
CA ALA A 408 0.69 -12.96 -7.73
C ALA A 408 0.97 -13.70 -6.41
N SER A 409 -0.05 -13.98 -5.60
CA SER A 409 0.08 -14.78 -4.38
C SER A 409 0.50 -16.22 -4.71
N VAL A 410 -0.10 -16.82 -5.73
CA VAL A 410 0.29 -18.15 -6.24
C VAL A 410 1.70 -18.13 -6.83
N LYS A 411 2.04 -17.09 -7.62
CA LYS A 411 3.41 -16.92 -8.15
C LYS A 411 4.43 -16.80 -7.02
N ALA A 412 4.15 -16.07 -5.94
CA ALA A 412 5.06 -15.93 -4.81
C ALA A 412 5.36 -17.28 -4.14
N ILE A 413 4.33 -18.12 -3.94
CA ILE A 413 4.50 -19.46 -3.40
C ILE A 413 5.35 -20.33 -4.34
N ASN A 414 5.09 -20.27 -5.64
CA ASN A 414 5.84 -21.02 -6.63
C ASN A 414 7.30 -20.56 -6.71
N ALA A 415 7.57 -19.25 -6.71
CA ALA A 415 8.92 -18.68 -6.70
C ALA A 415 9.73 -19.15 -5.48
N ALA A 416 9.13 -19.09 -4.27
CA ALA A 416 9.75 -19.62 -3.06
C ALA A 416 10.09 -21.11 -3.18
N ARG A 417 9.17 -21.92 -3.72
CA ARG A 417 9.39 -23.35 -3.92
C ARG A 417 10.48 -23.65 -4.95
N MET A 418 10.58 -22.87 -6.02
CA MET A 418 11.65 -23.01 -7.02
C MET A 418 13.01 -22.70 -6.41
N ALA A 419 13.14 -21.57 -5.72
CA ALA A 419 14.39 -21.15 -5.08
C ALA A 419 14.87 -22.15 -4.02
N LEU A 420 13.95 -22.73 -3.22
CA LEU A 420 14.27 -23.76 -2.22
C LEU A 420 14.80 -25.08 -2.83
N ARG A 421 14.54 -25.36 -4.10
CA ARG A 421 15.05 -26.54 -4.78
C ARG A 421 16.44 -26.32 -5.38
N GLY A 422 16.86 -25.07 -5.54
CA GLY A 422 18.20 -24.67 -5.97
C GLY A 422 19.16 -24.55 -4.78
N ASP A 423 20.40 -24.26 -5.09
CA ASP A 423 21.47 -23.99 -4.12
C ASP A 423 21.64 -22.50 -3.77
N GLY A 424 20.77 -21.64 -4.34
CA GLY A 424 20.86 -20.19 -4.23
C GLY A 424 21.71 -19.53 -5.32
N THR A 425 22.35 -20.29 -6.19
CA THR A 425 23.09 -19.74 -7.33
C THR A 425 22.14 -19.35 -8.46
N HIS A 426 22.23 -18.12 -8.97
CA HIS A 426 21.41 -17.64 -10.07
C HIS A 426 22.14 -16.55 -10.87
N HIS A 427 21.72 -16.31 -12.13
CA HIS A 427 22.40 -15.41 -13.05
C HIS A 427 21.97 -13.95 -12.92
N VAL A 428 20.73 -13.72 -12.56
CA VAL A 428 20.14 -12.38 -12.42
C VAL A 428 19.91 -12.10 -10.92
N SER A 429 20.62 -11.12 -10.37
CA SER A 429 20.42 -10.74 -8.96
C SER A 429 19.17 -9.90 -8.78
N LEU A 430 18.63 -9.87 -7.56
CA LEU A 430 17.53 -9.00 -7.16
C LEU A 430 17.84 -7.52 -7.49
N ASP A 431 19.10 -7.09 -7.31
CA ASP A 431 19.51 -5.72 -7.64
C ASP A 431 19.35 -5.39 -9.14
N LYS A 432 19.63 -6.38 -10.00
CA LYS A 432 19.46 -6.22 -11.46
C LYS A 432 17.99 -6.13 -11.83
N VAL A 433 17.14 -6.94 -11.22
CA VAL A 433 15.69 -6.91 -11.45
C VAL A 433 15.09 -5.59 -10.95
N ILE A 434 15.51 -5.10 -9.78
CA ILE A 434 15.07 -3.78 -9.26
C ILE A 434 15.50 -2.66 -10.22
N LYS A 435 16.73 -2.69 -10.72
CA LYS A 435 17.20 -1.74 -11.74
C LYS A 435 16.34 -1.80 -13.00
N THR A 436 16.08 -3.01 -13.52
CA THR A 436 15.25 -3.22 -14.71
C THR A 436 13.82 -2.70 -14.49
N MET A 437 13.24 -2.96 -13.30
CA MET A 437 11.92 -2.43 -12.95
C MET A 437 11.88 -0.90 -12.99
N ARG A 438 12.92 -0.22 -12.48
CA ARG A 438 13.03 1.24 -12.51
C ARG A 438 13.12 1.76 -13.95
N GLU A 439 13.95 1.14 -14.78
CA GLU A 439 14.14 1.52 -16.19
C GLU A 439 12.88 1.29 -17.01
N THR A 440 12.27 0.10 -16.93
CA THR A 440 10.98 -0.21 -17.56
C THR A 440 9.87 0.75 -17.10
N GLY A 441 9.90 1.10 -15.82
CA GLY A 441 8.98 2.10 -15.27
C GLY A 441 9.22 3.48 -15.87
N ALA A 442 10.45 3.90 -16.10
CA ALA A 442 10.76 5.18 -16.75
C ALA A 442 10.28 5.20 -18.21
N ASP A 443 10.48 4.11 -18.96
CA ASP A 443 10.08 3.95 -20.35
C ASP A 443 8.56 3.81 -20.54
N MET A 444 7.84 3.38 -19.50
CA MET A 444 6.40 3.21 -19.55
C MET A 444 5.70 4.55 -19.78
N MET A 445 4.84 4.62 -20.79
CA MET A 445 4.06 5.83 -21.09
C MET A 445 3.11 6.16 -19.92
N SER A 446 2.90 7.44 -19.66
CA SER A 446 2.05 7.93 -18.55
C SER A 446 0.62 7.40 -18.57
N LYS A 447 0.06 7.08 -19.75
CA LYS A 447 -1.28 6.47 -19.88
C LYS A 447 -1.41 5.10 -19.21
N TYR A 448 -0.30 4.42 -18.93
CA TYR A 448 -0.23 3.11 -18.26
C TYR A 448 0.15 3.20 -16.77
N LYS A 449 0.22 4.41 -16.22
CA LYS A 449 0.65 4.71 -14.85
C LYS A 449 -0.49 5.30 -14.01
N GLU A 450 -1.47 4.47 -13.65
CA GLU A 450 -2.59 4.82 -12.76
C GLU A 450 -3.43 6.03 -13.23
N THR A 451 -3.57 6.19 -14.56
CA THR A 451 -4.35 7.30 -15.15
C THR A 451 -5.69 6.88 -15.72
N ALA A 452 -5.94 5.58 -15.86
CA ALA A 452 -7.11 5.01 -16.54
C ALA A 452 -7.30 5.54 -18.00
N ARG A 453 -6.18 5.90 -18.68
CA ARG A 453 -6.19 6.46 -20.04
C ARG A 453 -5.62 5.50 -21.09
N GLY A 454 -5.29 4.29 -20.72
CA GLY A 454 -4.71 3.27 -21.60
C GLY A 454 -4.89 1.86 -21.04
N GLY A 455 -4.41 0.87 -21.77
CA GLY A 455 -4.46 -0.53 -21.37
C GLY A 455 -5.89 -1.05 -21.21
N LEU A 456 -6.12 -1.87 -20.20
CA LEU A 456 -7.45 -2.45 -19.90
C LEU A 456 -8.51 -1.39 -19.62
N ALA A 457 -8.12 -0.23 -19.05
CA ALA A 457 -9.08 0.82 -18.71
C ALA A 457 -9.86 1.37 -19.91
N VAL A 458 -9.32 1.26 -21.12
CA VAL A 458 -9.95 1.78 -22.36
C VAL A 458 -10.34 0.66 -23.34
N ASN A 459 -10.05 -0.59 -23.01
CA ASN A 459 -10.35 -1.76 -23.85
C ASN A 459 -11.39 -2.67 -23.18
N ILE A 460 -12.40 -2.06 -22.55
CA ILE A 460 -13.57 -2.75 -22.00
C ILE A 460 -14.69 -2.69 -23.03
N VAL A 461 -15.46 -3.77 -23.12
CA VAL A 461 -16.71 -3.77 -23.89
C VAL A 461 -17.73 -2.98 -23.09
N GLU A 462 -18.16 -1.84 -23.60
CA GLU A 462 -19.37 -1.14 -23.10
C GLU A 462 -20.59 -1.97 -23.57
N CYS A 463 -21.23 -2.64 -22.64
CA CYS A 463 -22.52 -3.30 -22.88
C CYS A 463 -23.65 -2.33 -22.54
#